data_0dd38d3f42df529b33077d6410ac83d0
#
_entry.id   0dd38d3f42df529b33077d6410ac83d0
#
_cell.length_a   1.000
_cell.length_b   1.000
_cell.length_c   1.000
_cell.angle_alpha   90.00
_cell.angle_beta   90.00
_cell.angle_gamma   90.00
#
_symmetry.space_group_name_H-M   'P 1'
#
loop_
_entity.id
_entity.type
_entity.pdbx_description
1 polymer ?
#
loop_
_entity_poly.entity_id
_entity_poly.type
_entity_poly.pdbx_seq_one_letter_code
_entity_poly.pdbx_strand_id
1 'polypeptide(L)'
;KVTEMKFKNIIYIIILLFITLIGMWAIPALVNKATYNSDQYPFAYYSTILKDIGLIDYKNKKFPMEDLKGNKYNTAQFDSLMPMLNYRQLMTDGKLPDSINGQKITPQLLRSKSVVYKYKPSDINTSFNGLYILLETMPKRVGLEIPNDVFRLKNNIEFIDAQTNTLEVQKSRLFQQALDKEGFQYPAQWLIGNPNPRKPYDEGYFVLDANNQLFHMKMVNNRPYIKNTKIGEKIQASYFSML
;
A
#
# COMPACT_ATOMS: atom_id res chain seq x y z
N LYS A 1 33.36 38.64 45.30
CA LYS A 1 34.08 38.20 44.06
C LYS A 1 33.81 36.74 43.72
N VAL A 2 33.95 35.78 44.66
CA VAL A 2 33.71 34.32 44.37
C VAL A 2 32.22 34.04 44.12
N THR A 3 31.31 34.71 44.80
CA THR A 3 29.84 34.55 44.63
C THR A 3 29.35 35.11 43.27
N GLU A 4 29.90 36.24 42.83
CA GLU A 4 29.61 36.83 41.52
C GLU A 4 30.10 35.97 40.35
N MET A 5 31.26 35.33 40.52
CA MET A 5 31.81 34.41 39.52
C MET A 5 30.97 33.13 39.39
N LYS A 6 30.45 32.60 40.50
CA LYS A 6 29.50 31.46 40.50
C LYS A 6 28.18 31.82 39.83
N PHE A 7 27.65 33.01 40.07
CA PHE A 7 26.40 33.48 39.50
C PHE A 7 26.52 33.68 37.96
N LYS A 8 27.62 34.25 37.47
CA LYS A 8 27.90 34.37 36.03
C LYS A 8 27.99 33.01 35.36
N ASN A 9 28.65 32.02 35.97
CA ASN A 9 28.76 30.68 35.40
C ASN A 9 27.37 29.98 35.32
N ILE A 10 26.52 30.18 36.30
CA ILE A 10 25.15 29.65 36.28
C ILE A 10 24.35 30.27 35.11
N ILE A 11 24.47 31.58 34.90
CA ILE A 11 23.80 32.26 33.79
C ILE A 11 24.29 31.70 32.44
N TYR A 12 25.60 31.50 32.26
CA TYR A 12 26.15 30.90 31.04
C TYR A 12 25.63 29.49 30.82
N ILE A 13 25.52 28.67 31.84
CA ILE A 13 24.96 27.31 31.73
C ILE A 13 23.49 27.35 31.31
N ILE A 14 22.70 28.25 31.89
CA ILE A 14 21.29 28.42 31.54
C ILE A 14 21.15 28.90 30.09
N ILE A 15 21.95 29.85 29.64
CA ILE A 15 21.95 30.34 28.26
C ILE A 15 22.35 29.23 27.30
N LEU A 16 23.40 28.46 27.63
CA LEU A 16 23.83 27.34 26.79
C LEU A 16 22.74 26.28 26.66
N LEU A 17 22.09 25.95 27.79
CA LEU A 17 20.99 24.97 27.81
C LEU A 17 19.79 25.45 26.97
N PHE A 18 19.47 26.74 27.03
CA PHE A 18 18.41 27.34 26.25
C PHE A 18 18.71 27.33 24.73
N ILE A 19 19.94 27.69 24.36
CA ILE A 19 20.41 27.62 22.96
C ILE A 19 20.39 26.19 22.45
N THR A 20 20.79 25.22 23.27
CA THR A 20 20.77 23.79 22.90
C THR A 20 19.34 23.32 22.67
N LEU A 21 18.40 23.67 23.56
CA LEU A 21 16.97 23.31 23.40
C LEU A 21 16.36 23.93 22.14
N ILE A 22 16.65 25.21 21.89
CA ILE A 22 16.18 25.86 20.66
C ILE A 22 16.80 25.19 19.42
N GLY A 23 18.08 24.86 19.47
CA GLY A 23 18.78 24.17 18.38
C GLY A 23 18.19 22.79 18.09
N MET A 24 17.89 22.01 19.13
CA MET A 24 17.26 20.69 18.98
C MET A 24 15.88 20.76 18.33
N TRP A 25 15.16 21.84 18.49
CA TRP A 25 13.85 22.05 17.84
C TRP A 25 13.99 22.72 16.45
N ALA A 26 14.78 23.79 16.37
CA ALA A 26 14.85 24.61 15.17
C ALA A 26 15.62 23.94 14.01
N ILE A 27 16.71 23.21 14.31
CA ILE A 27 17.52 22.56 13.28
C ILE A 27 16.70 21.50 12.49
N PRO A 28 16.00 20.55 13.14
CA PRO A 28 15.17 19.59 12.42
C PRO A 28 14.03 20.26 11.64
N ALA A 29 13.42 21.31 12.19
CA ALA A 29 12.37 22.06 11.52
C ALA A 29 12.86 22.77 10.26
N LEU A 30 14.04 23.39 10.32
CA LEU A 30 14.68 24.04 9.17
C LEU A 30 15.12 23.03 8.10
N VAL A 31 15.72 21.92 8.51
CA VAL A 31 16.10 20.82 7.60
C VAL A 31 14.86 20.27 6.93
N ASN A 32 13.81 19.99 7.69
CA ASN A 32 12.56 19.50 7.14
C ASN A 32 11.93 20.50 6.13
N LYS A 33 11.94 21.79 6.47
CA LYS A 33 11.45 22.84 5.56
C LYS A 33 12.29 22.99 4.29
N ALA A 34 13.59 22.77 4.37
CA ALA A 34 14.52 22.87 3.25
C ALA A 34 14.50 21.64 2.34
N THR A 35 14.30 20.45 2.93
CA THR A 35 14.35 19.16 2.22
C THR A 35 12.97 18.60 1.88
N TYR A 36 11.91 19.04 2.57
CA TYR A 36 10.56 18.58 2.32
C TYR A 36 10.07 19.12 0.98
N ASN A 37 10.11 18.26 -0.01
CA ASN A 37 9.42 18.48 -1.27
C ASN A 37 8.07 17.76 -1.19
N SER A 38 6.99 18.51 -1.15
CA SER A 38 5.65 17.94 -1.23
C SER A 38 5.44 17.40 -2.65
N ASP A 39 5.72 16.12 -2.83
CA ASP A 39 5.44 15.41 -4.07
C ASP A 39 3.92 15.27 -4.23
N GLN A 40 3.29 16.33 -4.69
CA GLN A 40 1.89 16.27 -5.09
C GLN A 40 1.85 15.80 -6.54
N TYR A 41 1.50 14.54 -6.71
CA TYR A 41 1.27 13.96 -8.03
C TYR A 41 -0.15 14.28 -8.51
N PRO A 42 -0.36 14.51 -9.81
CA PRO A 42 -1.71 14.58 -10.37
C PRO A 42 -2.39 13.23 -10.22
N PHE A 43 -3.71 13.25 -10.03
CA PHE A 43 -4.50 12.03 -10.14
C PHE A 43 -4.60 11.63 -11.60
N ALA A 44 -4.31 10.36 -11.88
CA ALA A 44 -4.36 9.78 -13.21
C ALA A 44 -5.46 8.72 -13.27
N TYR A 45 -6.34 8.82 -14.26
CA TYR A 45 -7.45 7.88 -14.47
C TYR A 45 -7.51 7.47 -15.94
N TYR A 46 -7.63 6.17 -16.21
CA TYR A 46 -7.88 5.70 -17.56
C TYR A 46 -9.36 5.83 -17.91
N SER A 47 -9.65 6.44 -19.04
CA SER A 47 -11.01 6.54 -19.60
C SER A 47 -11.18 5.61 -20.80
N THR A 48 -12.19 4.76 -20.73
CA THR A 48 -12.58 3.91 -21.84
C THR A 48 -13.26 4.68 -22.98
N ILE A 49 -13.82 5.86 -22.69
CA ILE A 49 -14.43 6.76 -23.68
C ILE A 49 -13.33 7.51 -24.42
N LEU A 50 -12.41 8.12 -23.67
CA LEU A 50 -11.28 8.87 -24.24
C LEU A 50 -10.24 7.92 -24.86
N LYS A 51 -10.19 6.66 -24.41
CA LYS A 51 -9.14 5.67 -24.70
C LYS A 51 -7.74 6.17 -24.35
N ASP A 52 -7.67 7.00 -23.31
CA ASP A 52 -6.47 7.70 -22.83
C ASP A 52 -6.56 7.94 -21.34
N ILE A 53 -5.51 8.48 -20.74
CA ILE A 53 -5.46 8.83 -19.32
C ILE A 53 -5.84 10.30 -19.16
N GLY A 54 -6.86 10.54 -18.33
CA GLY A 54 -7.17 11.88 -17.85
C GLY A 54 -6.42 12.17 -16.55
N LEU A 55 -5.92 13.36 -16.44
CA LEU A 55 -5.14 13.87 -15.31
C LEU A 55 -5.93 14.96 -14.58
N ILE A 56 -5.87 14.96 -13.25
CA ILE A 56 -6.35 16.05 -12.41
C ILE A 56 -5.16 16.60 -11.62
N ASP A 57 -4.68 17.77 -11.98
CA ASP A 57 -3.62 18.47 -11.27
C ASP A 57 -4.18 19.61 -10.41
N TYR A 58 -4.32 19.37 -9.12
CA TYR A 58 -4.81 20.38 -8.17
C TYR A 58 -3.85 21.56 -7.93
N LYS A 59 -2.61 21.50 -8.42
CA LYS A 59 -1.69 22.64 -8.41
C LYS A 59 -2.08 23.68 -9.44
N ASN A 60 -2.67 23.24 -10.55
CA ASN A 60 -3.13 24.12 -11.61
C ASN A 60 -4.57 24.59 -11.35
N LYS A 61 -4.71 25.72 -10.67
CA LYS A 61 -6.03 26.27 -10.30
C LYS A 61 -6.90 26.66 -11.49
N LYS A 62 -6.30 26.96 -12.65
CA LYS A 62 -7.02 27.45 -13.82
C LYS A 62 -7.55 26.36 -14.72
N PHE A 63 -6.74 25.31 -14.93
CA PHE A 63 -7.08 24.15 -15.76
C PHE A 63 -6.56 22.87 -15.07
N PRO A 64 -7.29 22.38 -14.05
CA PRO A 64 -6.83 21.24 -13.30
C PRO A 64 -6.98 19.91 -14.05
N MET A 65 -7.76 19.88 -15.14
CA MET A 65 -8.15 18.65 -15.84
C MET A 65 -7.62 18.66 -17.27
N GLU A 66 -6.80 17.65 -17.60
CA GLU A 66 -6.22 17.49 -18.94
C GLU A 66 -6.04 15.99 -19.27
N ASP A 67 -5.78 15.68 -20.54
CA ASP A 67 -5.36 14.37 -21.00
C ASP A 67 -3.84 14.31 -21.25
N LEU A 68 -3.30 13.13 -21.56
CA LEU A 68 -1.87 12.99 -21.89
C LEU A 68 -1.45 13.75 -23.15
N LYS A 69 -2.41 14.14 -24.00
CA LYS A 69 -2.16 14.93 -25.20
C LYS A 69 -2.15 16.42 -24.93
N GLY A 70 -2.44 16.84 -23.68
CA GLY A 70 -2.48 18.23 -23.27
C GLY A 70 -3.80 18.96 -23.59
N ASN A 71 -4.85 18.24 -23.97
CA ASN A 71 -6.18 18.83 -24.12
C ASN A 71 -6.74 19.15 -22.73
N LYS A 72 -7.29 20.34 -22.57
CA LYS A 72 -7.81 20.85 -21.30
C LYS A 72 -9.34 20.78 -21.29
N TYR A 73 -9.88 20.36 -20.16
CA TYR A 73 -11.29 20.11 -19.98
C TYR A 73 -11.85 20.96 -18.83
N ASN A 74 -13.08 21.41 -18.96
CA ASN A 74 -13.83 21.89 -17.81
C ASN A 74 -14.43 20.71 -17.03
N THR A 75 -14.94 20.96 -15.83
CA THR A 75 -15.47 19.91 -14.94
C THR A 75 -16.56 19.07 -15.61
N ALA A 76 -17.52 19.69 -16.27
CA ALA A 76 -18.63 18.98 -16.91
C ALA A 76 -18.17 18.11 -18.09
N GLN A 77 -17.20 18.59 -18.88
CA GLN A 77 -16.59 17.81 -19.95
C GLN A 77 -15.80 16.62 -19.39
N PHE A 78 -15.00 16.86 -18.36
CA PHE A 78 -14.21 15.81 -17.74
C PHE A 78 -15.08 14.73 -17.08
N ASP A 79 -16.16 15.12 -16.40
CA ASP A 79 -17.13 14.19 -15.81
C ASP A 79 -17.73 13.27 -16.87
N SER A 80 -18.10 13.82 -18.03
CA SER A 80 -18.65 13.05 -19.15
C SER A 80 -17.63 12.10 -19.78
N LEU A 81 -16.34 12.48 -19.78
CA LEU A 81 -15.25 11.64 -20.25
C LEU A 81 -14.83 10.56 -19.24
N MET A 82 -15.14 10.75 -17.95
CA MET A 82 -14.80 9.87 -16.83
C MET A 82 -16.05 9.35 -16.11
N PRO A 83 -17.00 8.71 -16.80
CA PRO A 83 -18.30 8.36 -16.21
C PRO A 83 -18.19 7.35 -15.07
N MET A 84 -17.20 6.47 -15.06
CA MET A 84 -16.99 5.52 -13.98
C MET A 84 -16.47 6.20 -12.71
N LEU A 85 -15.67 7.25 -12.84
CA LEU A 85 -15.16 8.03 -11.72
C LEU A 85 -16.25 8.90 -11.11
N ASN A 86 -17.02 9.58 -11.94
CA ASN A 86 -17.95 10.64 -11.54
C ASN A 86 -19.44 10.23 -11.71
N TYR A 87 -19.73 8.91 -11.71
CA TYR A 87 -21.08 8.41 -11.98
C TYR A 87 -22.16 8.99 -11.06
N ARG A 88 -21.81 9.30 -9.80
CA ARG A 88 -22.76 9.90 -8.85
C ARG A 88 -23.18 11.30 -9.27
N GLN A 89 -22.23 12.10 -9.71
CA GLN A 89 -22.50 13.46 -10.20
C GLN A 89 -23.31 13.39 -11.49
N LEU A 90 -22.90 12.57 -12.44
CA LEU A 90 -23.62 12.38 -13.71
C LEU A 90 -25.05 11.88 -13.50
N MET A 91 -25.25 11.04 -12.49
CA MET A 91 -26.58 10.58 -12.10
C MET A 91 -27.45 11.73 -11.57
N THR A 92 -26.89 12.58 -10.71
CA THR A 92 -27.58 13.75 -10.15
C THR A 92 -27.96 14.74 -11.26
N ASP A 93 -27.08 14.91 -12.24
CA ASP A 93 -27.27 15.81 -13.38
C ASP A 93 -28.13 15.22 -14.49
N GLY A 94 -28.59 13.96 -14.35
CA GLY A 94 -29.32 13.25 -15.41
C GLY A 94 -28.51 13.00 -16.68
N LYS A 95 -27.17 12.99 -16.58
CA LYS A 95 -26.21 12.86 -17.69
C LYS A 95 -25.47 11.53 -17.70
N LEU A 96 -25.84 10.60 -16.82
CA LEU A 96 -25.19 9.27 -16.82
C LEU A 96 -25.54 8.57 -18.13
N PRO A 97 -24.56 8.09 -18.93
CA PRO A 97 -24.85 7.36 -20.15
C PRO A 97 -25.55 6.04 -19.87
N ASP A 98 -26.51 5.65 -20.71
CA ASP A 98 -27.23 4.38 -20.59
C ASP A 98 -26.33 3.16 -20.82
N SER A 99 -25.24 3.35 -21.55
CA SER A 99 -24.27 2.28 -21.84
C SER A 99 -22.85 2.82 -21.98
N ILE A 100 -21.85 2.00 -21.59
CA ILE A 100 -20.43 2.23 -21.84
C ILE A 100 -19.87 1.00 -22.53
N ASN A 101 -19.19 1.19 -23.67
CA ASN A 101 -18.63 0.10 -24.48
C ASN A 101 -19.66 -1.00 -24.82
N GLY A 102 -20.90 -0.62 -25.12
CA GLY A 102 -21.98 -1.55 -25.45
C GLY A 102 -22.61 -2.28 -24.26
N GLN A 103 -22.12 -2.06 -23.05
CA GLN A 103 -22.71 -2.63 -21.83
C GLN A 103 -23.69 -1.63 -21.21
N LYS A 104 -24.92 -2.08 -20.99
CA LYS A 104 -25.94 -1.29 -20.31
C LYS A 104 -25.52 -1.01 -18.87
N ILE A 105 -25.61 0.24 -18.46
CA ILE A 105 -25.20 0.71 -17.13
C ILE A 105 -26.43 1.04 -16.31
N THR A 106 -26.44 0.55 -15.09
CA THR A 106 -27.42 0.97 -14.07
C THR A 106 -26.68 1.38 -12.79
N PRO A 107 -27.23 2.29 -11.99
CA PRO A 107 -26.62 2.68 -10.71
C PRO A 107 -26.33 1.51 -9.78
N GLN A 108 -27.21 0.51 -9.79
CA GLN A 108 -27.05 -0.71 -9.00
C GLN A 108 -25.87 -1.56 -9.50
N LEU A 109 -25.74 -1.71 -10.82
CA LEU A 109 -24.62 -2.42 -11.44
C LEU A 109 -23.28 -1.74 -11.11
N LEU A 110 -23.23 -0.41 -11.21
CA LEU A 110 -22.04 0.36 -10.87
C LEU A 110 -21.63 0.17 -9.40
N ARG A 111 -22.59 0.18 -8.47
CA ARG A 111 -22.30 -0.04 -7.04
C ARG A 111 -21.81 -1.45 -6.73
N SER A 112 -22.36 -2.47 -7.39
CA SER A 112 -22.09 -3.88 -7.09
C SER A 112 -20.88 -4.45 -7.85
N LYS A 113 -20.55 -3.88 -9.02
CA LYS A 113 -19.53 -4.40 -9.93
C LYS A 113 -18.32 -3.47 -10.10
N SER A 114 -18.34 -2.25 -9.54
CA SER A 114 -17.19 -1.37 -9.61
C SER A 114 -16.08 -1.82 -8.67
N VAL A 115 -14.90 -2.01 -9.21
CA VAL A 115 -13.66 -2.22 -8.46
C VAL A 115 -12.79 -0.98 -8.65
N VAL A 116 -12.36 -0.39 -7.54
CA VAL A 116 -11.48 0.79 -7.55
C VAL A 116 -10.08 0.36 -7.17
N TYR A 117 -9.19 0.38 -8.14
CA TYR A 117 -7.78 0.19 -7.93
C TYR A 117 -7.09 1.55 -7.74
N LYS A 118 -6.28 1.68 -6.70
CA LYS A 118 -5.52 2.89 -6.40
C LYS A 118 -4.10 2.51 -6.01
N TYR A 119 -3.12 3.21 -6.53
CA TYR A 119 -1.76 3.14 -6.04
C TYR A 119 -1.11 4.52 -6.06
N LYS A 120 -0.05 4.68 -5.28
CA LYS A 120 0.77 5.90 -5.22
C LYS A 120 2.20 5.53 -5.61
N PRO A 121 2.99 6.47 -6.14
CA PRO A 121 4.41 6.23 -6.39
C PRO A 121 5.18 5.77 -5.14
N SER A 122 4.79 6.23 -3.94
CA SER A 122 5.35 5.76 -2.67
C SER A 122 5.11 4.28 -2.41
N ASP A 123 4.03 3.70 -2.94
CA ASP A 123 3.69 2.29 -2.69
C ASP A 123 4.67 1.34 -3.41
N ILE A 124 5.26 1.80 -4.53
CA ILE A 124 6.28 1.06 -5.29
C ILE A 124 7.62 1.03 -4.53
N ASN A 125 7.93 2.10 -3.81
CA ASN A 125 9.20 2.27 -3.11
C ASN A 125 9.17 1.86 -1.63
N THR A 126 8.05 1.28 -1.19
CA THR A 126 7.93 0.80 0.19
C THR A 126 8.75 -0.46 0.38
N SER A 127 9.72 -0.42 1.31
CA SER A 127 10.47 -1.62 1.67
C SER A 127 9.56 -2.60 2.42
N PHE A 128 9.62 -3.85 2.02
CA PHE A 128 8.90 -4.88 2.72
C PHE A 128 9.83 -5.56 3.74
N ASN A 129 9.85 -5.10 4.96
CA ASN A 129 10.65 -5.66 6.06
C ASN A 129 9.80 -5.78 7.34
N GLY A 130 8.49 -5.99 7.16
CA GLY A 130 7.54 -6.02 8.25
C GLY A 130 7.35 -7.40 8.89
N LEU A 131 6.56 -7.39 9.95
CA LEU A 131 5.94 -8.57 10.54
C LEU A 131 4.50 -8.64 10.06
N TYR A 132 4.07 -9.82 9.65
CA TYR A 132 2.79 -10.06 9.00
C TYR A 132 2.00 -11.13 9.74
N ILE A 133 0.68 -11.05 9.69
CA ILE A 133 -0.23 -12.04 10.26
C ILE A 133 -0.65 -13.01 9.16
N LEU A 134 -0.49 -14.32 9.35
CA LEU A 134 -0.99 -15.33 8.42
C LEU A 134 -2.22 -16.01 9.03
N LEU A 135 -3.38 -15.64 8.54
CA LEU A 135 -4.64 -16.24 8.99
C LEU A 135 -4.84 -17.64 8.40
N GLU A 136 -5.58 -18.47 9.11
CA GLU A 136 -6.10 -19.71 8.54
C GLU A 136 -7.11 -19.38 7.44
N THR A 137 -6.93 -19.93 6.24
CA THR A 137 -7.76 -19.61 5.08
C THR A 137 -9.23 -19.95 5.29
N MET A 138 -9.50 -21.11 5.88
CA MET A 138 -10.84 -21.62 6.10
C MET A 138 -11.18 -21.60 7.60
N PRO A 139 -12.03 -20.71 8.05
CA PRO A 139 -12.38 -20.66 9.46
C PRO A 139 -13.21 -21.86 9.87
N LYS A 140 -12.99 -22.34 11.07
CA LYS A 140 -13.84 -23.37 11.69
C LYS A 140 -15.17 -22.79 12.22
N ARG A 141 -15.25 -21.48 12.36
CA ARG A 141 -16.39 -20.72 12.89
C ARG A 141 -16.74 -19.57 11.92
N VAL A 142 -17.63 -18.70 12.34
CA VAL A 142 -18.14 -17.58 11.52
C VAL A 142 -17.07 -16.55 11.14
N GLY A 143 -16.01 -16.40 11.93
CA GLY A 143 -14.92 -15.44 11.68
C GLY A 143 -13.55 -16.10 11.65
N LEU A 144 -12.59 -15.42 11.06
CA LEU A 144 -11.20 -15.83 11.06
C LEU A 144 -10.57 -15.52 12.44
N GLU A 145 -9.83 -16.48 12.97
CA GLU A 145 -9.11 -16.31 14.24
C GLU A 145 -7.76 -15.65 13.98
N ILE A 146 -7.42 -14.63 14.79
CA ILE A 146 -6.11 -14.00 14.75
C ILE A 146 -5.13 -14.95 15.45
N PRO A 147 -4.05 -15.41 14.78
CA PRO A 147 -3.05 -16.27 15.39
C PRO A 147 -2.23 -15.51 16.43
N ASN A 148 -1.62 -16.25 17.36
CA ASN A 148 -0.69 -15.67 18.34
C ASN A 148 0.70 -15.39 17.76
N ASP A 149 0.94 -15.80 16.53
CA ASP A 149 2.22 -15.62 15.86
C ASP A 149 2.12 -14.62 14.68
N VAL A 150 3.26 -14.05 14.37
CA VAL A 150 3.50 -13.22 13.18
C VAL A 150 4.63 -13.84 12.38
N PHE A 151 4.70 -13.56 11.09
CA PHE A 151 5.80 -14.02 10.28
C PHE A 151 6.55 -12.89 9.61
N ARG A 152 7.81 -13.14 9.30
CA ARG A 152 8.63 -12.35 8.37
C ARG A 152 9.21 -13.27 7.30
N LEU A 153 9.39 -12.71 6.12
CA LEU A 153 9.92 -13.42 4.97
C LEU A 153 10.88 -12.52 4.20
N LYS A 154 12.16 -12.90 4.15
CA LYS A 154 13.16 -12.24 3.31
C LYS A 154 14.16 -13.25 2.76
N ASN A 155 15.18 -13.62 3.54
CA ASN A 155 16.14 -14.66 3.18
C ASN A 155 15.67 -16.06 3.59
N ASN A 156 14.74 -16.11 4.48
CA ASN A 156 14.04 -17.29 4.99
C ASN A 156 12.67 -16.86 5.51
N ILE A 157 11.80 -17.83 5.82
CA ILE A 157 10.54 -17.55 6.50
C ILE A 157 10.68 -17.92 7.98
N GLU A 158 10.24 -17.01 8.84
CA GLU A 158 10.26 -17.18 10.29
C GLU A 158 8.92 -16.80 10.88
N PHE A 159 8.35 -17.69 11.68
CA PHE A 159 7.18 -17.40 12.51
C PHE A 159 7.65 -17.13 13.94
N ILE A 160 7.11 -16.09 14.54
CA ILE A 160 7.50 -15.57 15.85
C ILE A 160 6.25 -15.46 16.71
N ASP A 161 6.23 -16.12 17.85
CA ASP A 161 5.17 -15.94 18.83
C ASP A 161 5.16 -14.49 19.33
N ALA A 162 4.01 -13.81 19.21
CA ALA A 162 3.90 -12.38 19.49
C ALA A 162 3.91 -12.05 21.00
N GLN A 163 3.63 -13.03 21.86
CA GLN A 163 3.63 -12.84 23.32
C GLN A 163 5.01 -13.04 23.93
N THR A 164 5.70 -14.09 23.48
CA THR A 164 6.99 -14.49 24.06
C THR A 164 8.18 -13.99 23.27
N ASN A 165 7.94 -13.49 22.05
CA ASN A 165 8.96 -13.08 21.08
C ASN A 165 9.95 -14.22 20.76
N THR A 166 9.47 -15.47 20.77
CA THR A 166 10.28 -16.65 20.46
C THR A 166 9.95 -17.21 19.10
N LEU A 167 10.94 -17.83 18.46
CA LEU A 167 10.79 -18.45 17.14
C LEU A 167 9.95 -19.72 17.21
N GLU A 168 8.89 -19.80 16.43
CA GLU A 168 8.08 -20.98 16.17
C GLU A 168 8.81 -21.90 15.18
N VAL A 169 9.79 -22.67 15.70
CA VAL A 169 10.74 -23.45 14.87
C VAL A 169 10.05 -24.43 13.95
N GLN A 170 9.05 -25.17 14.46
CA GLN A 170 8.36 -26.20 13.67
C GLN A 170 7.55 -25.57 12.53
N LYS A 171 6.79 -24.53 12.82
CA LYS A 171 5.98 -23.83 11.82
C LYS A 171 6.87 -23.16 10.75
N SER A 172 7.93 -22.49 11.18
CA SER A 172 8.92 -21.88 10.29
C SER A 172 9.53 -22.91 9.34
N ARG A 173 9.96 -24.05 9.87
CA ARG A 173 10.53 -25.15 9.08
C ARG A 173 9.54 -25.72 8.06
N LEU A 174 8.28 -25.91 8.44
CA LEU A 174 7.25 -26.43 7.52
C LEU A 174 7.01 -25.50 6.34
N PHE A 175 6.91 -24.21 6.60
CA PHE A 175 6.72 -23.20 5.54
C PHE A 175 7.98 -23.03 4.68
N GLN A 176 9.16 -23.07 5.29
CA GLN A 176 10.43 -23.05 4.57
C GLN A 176 10.53 -24.21 3.59
N GLN A 177 10.29 -25.44 4.05
CA GLN A 177 10.31 -26.63 3.19
C GLN A 177 9.27 -26.58 2.07
N ALA A 178 8.11 -25.98 2.33
CA ALA A 178 7.07 -25.84 1.32
C ALA A 178 7.45 -24.81 0.24
N LEU A 179 8.11 -23.72 0.60
CA LEU A 179 8.66 -22.73 -0.33
C LEU A 179 9.79 -23.35 -1.17
N ASP A 180 10.73 -24.03 -0.54
CA ASP A 180 11.86 -24.69 -1.21
C ASP A 180 11.38 -25.76 -2.20
N LYS A 181 10.38 -26.55 -1.83
CA LYS A 181 9.76 -27.58 -2.68
C LYS A 181 9.12 -27.01 -3.95
N GLU A 182 8.51 -25.84 -3.87
CA GLU A 182 7.93 -25.15 -5.03
C GLU A 182 8.97 -24.35 -5.83
N GLY A 183 10.24 -24.35 -5.41
CA GLY A 183 11.35 -23.72 -6.11
C GLY A 183 11.53 -22.23 -5.85
N PHE A 184 11.04 -21.73 -4.70
CA PHE A 184 11.17 -20.32 -4.32
C PHE A 184 12.64 -19.90 -4.20
N GLN A 185 13.03 -18.80 -4.80
CA GLN A 185 14.39 -18.26 -4.77
C GLN A 185 14.47 -17.04 -3.84
N TYR A 186 15.33 -17.12 -2.86
CA TYR A 186 15.57 -16.01 -1.90
C TYR A 186 16.58 -15.00 -2.44
N PRO A 187 16.54 -13.74 -2.00
CA PRO A 187 15.59 -13.16 -1.05
C PRO A 187 14.21 -12.90 -1.67
N ALA A 188 13.18 -12.92 -0.84
CA ALA A 188 11.87 -12.41 -1.25
C ALA A 188 11.98 -10.92 -1.58
N GLN A 189 11.42 -10.52 -2.71
CA GLN A 189 11.45 -9.13 -3.20
C GLN A 189 10.24 -8.33 -2.77
N TRP A 190 9.08 -8.98 -2.73
CA TRP A 190 7.84 -8.36 -2.34
C TRP A 190 6.88 -9.37 -1.72
N LEU A 191 6.04 -8.87 -0.81
CA LEU A 191 4.99 -9.65 -0.17
C LEU A 191 3.75 -8.76 -0.04
N ILE A 192 2.61 -9.25 -0.49
CA ILE A 192 1.35 -8.57 -0.37
C ILE A 192 0.25 -9.52 0.08
N GLY A 193 -0.56 -9.07 1.02
CA GLY A 193 -1.75 -9.72 1.52
C GLY A 193 -2.72 -8.69 2.08
N ASN A 194 -3.93 -9.13 2.34
CA ASN A 194 -4.95 -8.30 2.97
C ASN A 194 -5.61 -9.08 4.11
N PRO A 195 -4.86 -9.45 5.18
CA PRO A 195 -5.39 -10.19 6.29
C PRO A 195 -6.44 -9.36 7.04
N ASN A 196 -7.66 -9.87 7.07
CA ASN A 196 -8.75 -9.21 7.78
C ASN A 196 -9.65 -10.27 8.42
N PRO A 197 -9.75 -10.32 9.77
CA PRO A 197 -10.54 -11.32 10.47
C PRO A 197 -12.05 -11.22 10.22
N ARG A 198 -12.52 -10.11 9.62
CA ARG A 198 -13.94 -9.92 9.27
C ARG A 198 -14.32 -10.54 7.92
N LYS A 199 -13.34 -11.04 7.17
CA LYS A 199 -13.62 -11.76 5.91
C LYS A 199 -14.19 -13.15 6.19
N PRO A 200 -14.96 -13.71 5.25
CA PRO A 200 -15.45 -15.08 5.36
C PRO A 200 -14.36 -16.14 5.16
N TYR A 201 -13.25 -15.78 4.50
CA TYR A 201 -12.04 -16.58 4.29
C TYR A 201 -10.84 -15.66 4.04
N ASP A 202 -9.63 -16.16 4.22
CA ASP A 202 -8.41 -15.41 3.91
C ASP A 202 -7.75 -15.93 2.65
N GLU A 203 -7.41 -15.05 1.75
CA GLU A 203 -6.72 -15.37 0.50
C GLU A 203 -5.23 -15.67 0.72
N GLY A 204 -4.69 -15.31 1.88
CA GLY A 204 -3.26 -15.40 2.19
C GLY A 204 -2.44 -14.29 1.55
N TYR A 205 -1.26 -14.63 1.08
CA TYR A 205 -0.28 -13.69 0.55
C TYR A 205 0.19 -14.09 -0.85
N PHE A 206 0.49 -13.09 -1.66
CA PHE A 206 1.31 -13.26 -2.85
C PHE A 206 2.74 -12.78 -2.55
N VAL A 207 3.71 -13.57 -2.95
CA VAL A 207 5.13 -13.32 -2.67
C VAL A 207 5.90 -13.36 -3.96
N LEU A 208 6.71 -12.34 -4.19
CA LEU A 208 7.62 -12.27 -5.33
C LEU A 208 9.01 -12.74 -4.88
N ASP A 209 9.57 -13.69 -5.60
CA ASP A 209 10.91 -14.23 -5.34
C ASP A 209 12.03 -13.43 -6.03
N ALA A 210 13.29 -13.81 -5.81
CA ALA A 210 14.45 -13.16 -6.41
C ALA A 210 14.49 -13.25 -7.95
N ASN A 211 13.84 -14.27 -8.53
CA ASN A 211 13.74 -14.47 -9.97
C ASN A 211 12.46 -13.89 -10.58
N ASN A 212 11.78 -13.00 -9.86
CA ASN A 212 10.53 -12.37 -10.29
C ASN A 212 9.39 -13.37 -10.55
N GLN A 213 9.42 -14.53 -9.88
CA GLN A 213 8.33 -15.50 -9.90
C GLN A 213 7.35 -15.19 -8.77
N LEU A 214 6.06 -15.21 -9.08
CA LEU A 214 4.99 -14.91 -8.13
C LEU A 214 4.45 -16.19 -7.51
N PHE A 215 4.55 -16.30 -6.20
CA PHE A 215 4.03 -17.44 -5.42
C PHE A 215 2.79 -17.02 -4.64
N HIS A 216 1.83 -17.92 -4.55
CA HIS A 216 0.69 -17.81 -3.66
C HIS A 216 0.96 -18.61 -2.40
N MET A 217 0.94 -17.95 -1.25
CA MET A 217 1.20 -18.53 0.08
C MET A 217 0.00 -18.33 0.99
N LYS A 218 -0.49 -19.41 1.59
CA LYS A 218 -1.54 -19.36 2.61
C LYS A 218 -1.45 -20.53 3.57
N MET A 219 -2.21 -20.49 4.64
CA MET A 219 -2.36 -21.59 5.59
C MET A 219 -3.72 -22.25 5.40
N VAL A 220 -3.75 -23.57 5.24
CA VAL A 220 -4.96 -24.36 5.05
C VAL A 220 -4.94 -25.56 6.00
N ASN A 221 -5.86 -25.62 6.94
CA ASN A 221 -5.90 -26.67 7.97
C ASN A 221 -4.57 -26.81 8.73
N ASN A 222 -4.01 -25.69 9.16
CA ASN A 222 -2.71 -25.58 9.84
C ASN A 222 -1.52 -26.12 9.03
N ARG A 223 -1.64 -26.17 7.70
CA ARG A 223 -0.56 -26.60 6.80
C ARG A 223 -0.24 -25.52 5.78
N PRO A 224 1.03 -25.37 5.39
CA PRO A 224 1.39 -24.47 4.33
C PRO A 224 0.79 -24.91 2.99
N TYR A 225 0.19 -23.96 2.30
CA TYR A 225 -0.17 -24.08 0.89
C TYR A 225 0.68 -23.06 0.13
N ILE A 226 1.61 -23.55 -0.69
CA ILE A 226 2.48 -22.73 -1.52
C ILE A 226 2.33 -23.20 -2.96
N LYS A 227 2.18 -22.25 -3.88
CA LYS A 227 2.11 -22.52 -5.31
C LYS A 227 2.76 -21.43 -6.13
N ASN A 228 3.65 -21.81 -7.06
CA ASN A 228 4.09 -20.89 -8.09
C ASN A 228 2.91 -20.63 -9.04
N THR A 229 2.55 -19.36 -9.19
CA THR A 229 1.42 -18.94 -10.07
C THR A 229 1.77 -18.95 -11.53
N LYS A 230 3.07 -19.04 -11.88
CA LYS A 230 3.63 -18.93 -13.23
C LYS A 230 3.31 -17.60 -13.95
N ILE A 231 2.80 -16.64 -13.24
CA ILE A 231 2.51 -15.29 -13.78
C ILE A 231 3.83 -14.58 -14.13
N GLY A 232 4.86 -14.76 -13.30
CA GLY A 232 6.19 -14.16 -13.51
C GLY A 232 6.87 -14.59 -14.82
N GLU A 233 6.51 -15.76 -15.38
CA GLU A 233 7.00 -16.21 -16.69
C GLU A 233 6.48 -15.34 -17.85
N LYS A 234 5.35 -14.66 -17.66
CA LYS A 234 4.66 -13.88 -18.70
C LYS A 234 4.71 -12.38 -18.45
N ILE A 235 4.79 -11.97 -17.20
CA ILE A 235 4.67 -10.55 -16.79
C ILE A 235 5.77 -10.25 -15.79
N GLN A 236 6.60 -9.26 -16.09
CA GLN A 236 7.51 -8.67 -15.10
C GLN A 236 6.71 -7.65 -14.29
N ALA A 237 6.29 -8.06 -13.10
CA ALA A 237 5.48 -7.22 -12.25
C ALA A 237 6.36 -6.33 -11.37
N SER A 238 6.04 -5.04 -11.34
CA SER A 238 6.67 -4.04 -10.47
C SER A 238 5.81 -3.66 -9.27
N TYR A 239 4.53 -4.00 -9.32
CA TYR A 239 3.57 -3.72 -8.24
C TYR A 239 2.38 -4.68 -8.28
N PHE A 240 1.91 -5.07 -7.08
CA PHE A 240 0.70 -5.87 -6.88
C PHE A 240 -0.20 -5.20 -5.85
N SER A 241 -1.50 -5.41 -5.98
CA SER A 241 -2.49 -5.02 -4.97
C SER A 241 -3.51 -6.14 -4.80
N MET A 242 -3.91 -6.41 -3.56
CA MET A 242 -5.07 -7.23 -3.23
C MET A 242 -6.24 -6.32 -2.86
N LEU A 243 -7.38 -6.56 -3.48
CA LEU A 243 -8.61 -5.78 -3.32
C LEU A 243 -9.59 -6.50 -2.40
#